data_300889a2dbeb2b46d9f5aef10f8bf09a
#
_entry.id   300889a2dbeb2b46d9f5aef10f8bf09a
#
_cell.length_a   1.000
_cell.length_b   1.000
_cell.length_c   1.000
_cell.angle_alpha   90.00
_cell.angle_beta   90.00
_cell.angle_gamma   90.00
#
_symmetry.space_group_name_H-M   'P 1'
#
loop_
_entity.id
_entity.type
_entity.pdbx_description
1 polymer ?
#
loop_
_entity_poly.entity_id
_entity_poly.type
_entity_poly.pdbx_seq_one_letter_code
_entity_poly.pdbx_strand_id
1 'polypeptide(L)'
;SAGPTATPAGTNPGSVPSADPSEGNKAAATPAPSDKSVIAPGETNAPAAAKAPETAGTKIASKKGDTYKVTDTSGKIPEVELTKSAAKKKAKTVVIPKTVKVDGVNYKVTAIAEKAFAGNKKLKTVVIGADIEKIGAKAFYKCVNLKKVTIQTTKLKAKAVGTKAFAKIHKKAVVKVPKAKKKAYKKWLKKRGIGGKQKITGE
;
A
#
# COMPACT_ATOMS: atom_id res chain seq x y z
N SER A 1 20.18 -10.18 61.31
CA SER A 1 21.51 -9.68 61.18
C SER A 1 21.69 -9.04 59.84
N ALA A 2 21.66 -7.82 59.87
CA ALA A 2 22.62 -6.79 59.50
C ALA A 2 22.88 -6.69 57.97
N GLY A 3 22.41 -5.58 57.43
CA GLY A 3 23.02 -4.88 56.28
C GLY A 3 24.37 -4.27 56.73
N PRO A 4 24.92 -3.21 56.12
CA PRO A 4 24.53 -2.37 55.00
C PRO A 4 25.72 -1.89 54.13
N THR A 5 25.50 -0.86 53.32
CA THR A 5 26.45 0.24 52.93
C THR A 5 27.38 -0.06 51.76
N ALA A 6 27.73 0.79 50.83
CA ALA A 6 27.55 2.21 50.59
C ALA A 6 27.93 2.57 49.15
N THR A 7 27.39 3.65 48.66
CA THR A 7 27.89 4.51 47.57
C THR A 7 29.19 5.22 47.98
N PRO A 8 30.06 5.68 47.07
CA PRO A 8 30.04 7.07 46.64
C PRO A 8 30.35 7.26 45.14
N ALA A 9 29.77 8.16 44.45
CA ALA A 9 29.92 9.60 44.26
C ALA A 9 31.37 10.08 43.93
N GLY A 10 31.45 10.85 42.92
CA GLY A 10 32.55 11.72 42.59
C GLY A 10 32.80 11.79 41.08
N THR A 11 32.61 12.77 40.44
CA THR A 11 32.73 14.22 40.38
C THR A 11 33.16 14.61 38.97
N ASN A 12 32.41 15.51 38.41
CA ASN A 12 32.84 16.39 37.31
C ASN A 12 33.89 17.35 37.84
N PRO A 13 34.82 17.96 37.12
CA PRO A 13 34.49 19.15 36.36
C PRO A 13 35.46 19.53 35.21
N GLY A 14 35.03 20.51 34.48
CA GLY A 14 35.86 21.58 33.94
C GLY A 14 36.04 21.55 32.43
N SER A 15 35.61 22.43 31.76
CA SER A 15 35.68 23.89 31.60
C SER A 15 35.99 24.21 30.17
N VAL A 16 35.19 25.08 29.63
CA VAL A 16 35.42 25.88 28.41
C VAL A 16 36.60 26.85 28.62
N PRO A 17 37.25 27.36 27.57
CA PRO A 17 36.89 28.72 27.21
C PRO A 17 36.87 29.03 25.71
N SER A 18 36.01 29.99 25.45
CA SER A 18 35.93 30.91 24.34
C SER A 18 37.25 31.59 23.98
N ALA A 19 37.38 31.92 22.70
CA ALA A 19 37.85 33.23 22.24
C ALA A 19 37.73 33.35 20.72
N ASP A 20 36.89 34.23 20.27
CA ASP A 20 37.03 35.11 19.12
C ASP A 20 37.92 36.29 19.59
N PRO A 21 38.59 37.11 18.79
CA PRO A 21 38.05 37.83 17.66
C PRO A 21 39.05 38.27 16.55
N SER A 22 38.46 38.86 15.50
CA SER A 22 38.90 40.09 14.80
C SER A 22 39.88 39.99 13.62
N GLU A 23 39.37 40.48 12.56
CA GLU A 23 39.60 41.70 11.78
C GLU A 23 40.53 41.63 10.57
N GLY A 24 40.07 42.30 9.52
CA GLY A 24 40.92 42.91 8.50
C GLY A 24 40.47 42.64 7.04
N ASN A 25 39.46 43.28 6.54
CA ASN A 25 39.36 44.58 5.81
C ASN A 25 40.17 44.68 4.52
N LYS A 26 39.43 45.11 3.51
CA LYS A 26 39.74 46.04 2.38
C LYS A 26 39.65 45.41 0.98
N ALA A 27 38.54 45.65 0.35
CA ALA A 27 38.22 46.74 -0.59
C ALA A 27 38.85 46.63 -1.98
N ALA A 28 37.97 46.72 -2.91
CA ALA A 28 37.93 47.57 -4.09
C ALA A 28 38.05 46.92 -5.46
N ALA A 29 37.04 47.25 -6.20
CA ALA A 29 36.96 47.73 -7.57
C ALA A 29 36.47 46.79 -8.65
N THR A 30 35.26 47.07 -9.05
CA THR A 30 34.68 46.88 -10.40
C THR A 30 35.53 47.49 -11.50
N PRO A 31 35.57 46.98 -12.74
CA PRO A 31 34.53 47.35 -13.68
C PRO A 31 34.08 46.21 -14.63
N ALA A 32 32.84 46.31 -15.08
CA ALA A 32 32.36 45.66 -16.30
C ALA A 32 32.91 46.44 -17.54
N PRO A 33 32.99 45.80 -18.73
CA PRO A 33 31.80 45.72 -19.56
C PRO A 33 31.67 44.49 -20.47
N SER A 34 30.42 44.17 -20.75
CA SER A 34 29.85 43.67 -22.01
C SER A 34 30.66 42.72 -22.90
N ASP A 35 30.17 41.48 -23.01
CA ASP A 35 29.96 40.99 -24.36
C ASP A 35 28.84 39.92 -24.38
N LYS A 36 28.05 40.00 -25.43
CA LYS A 36 26.90 39.16 -25.73
C LYS A 36 27.36 37.75 -26.10
N SER A 37 26.94 36.76 -25.31
CA SER A 37 26.86 35.40 -25.82
C SER A 37 25.51 34.83 -25.42
N VAL A 38 24.73 34.55 -26.43
CA VAL A 38 23.41 33.94 -26.35
C VAL A 38 23.60 32.53 -25.88
N ILE A 39 23.38 32.31 -24.59
CA ILE A 39 23.27 30.95 -24.07
C ILE A 39 21.80 30.58 -24.19
N ALA A 40 21.54 29.58 -25.03
CA ALA A 40 20.28 28.86 -25.10
C ALA A 40 19.82 28.45 -23.68
N PRO A 41 18.53 28.52 -23.37
CA PRO A 41 18.05 28.09 -22.07
C PRO A 41 18.35 26.60 -21.91
N GLY A 42 19.24 26.31 -20.95
CA GLY A 42 19.53 24.95 -20.52
C GLY A 42 18.24 24.21 -20.15
N GLU A 43 18.14 23.06 -20.69
CA GLU A 43 17.12 22.06 -20.32
C GLU A 43 17.04 21.95 -18.81
N THR A 44 16.04 22.59 -18.24
CA THR A 44 15.59 22.23 -16.90
C THR A 44 15.08 20.81 -16.99
N ASN A 45 15.78 19.91 -16.35
CA ASN A 45 15.36 18.53 -16.14
C ASN A 45 14.14 18.56 -15.23
N ALA A 46 13.01 19.00 -15.76
CA ALA A 46 11.72 18.91 -15.09
C ALA A 46 11.40 17.42 -14.96
N PRO A 47 11.00 16.96 -13.78
CA PRO A 47 10.53 15.59 -13.64
C PRO A 47 9.42 15.39 -14.67
N ALA A 48 9.58 14.36 -15.52
CA ALA A 48 8.62 14.04 -16.57
C ALA A 48 7.20 14.21 -16.05
N ALA A 49 6.45 15.12 -16.67
CA ALA A 49 5.09 15.45 -16.25
C ALA A 49 4.30 14.16 -16.13
N ALA A 50 3.77 13.88 -14.94
CA ALA A 50 2.97 12.70 -14.71
C ALA A 50 1.78 12.76 -15.68
N LYS A 51 1.62 11.72 -16.50
CA LYS A 51 0.49 11.61 -17.42
C LYS A 51 -0.82 11.84 -16.64
N ALA A 52 -1.78 12.53 -17.25
CA ALA A 52 -3.11 12.67 -16.65
C ALA A 52 -3.74 11.29 -16.39
N PRO A 53 -4.55 11.13 -15.33
CA PRO A 53 -5.21 9.86 -15.04
C PRO A 53 -6.14 9.47 -16.20
N GLU A 54 -6.18 8.19 -16.50
CA GLU A 54 -7.09 7.65 -17.50
C GLU A 54 -8.56 7.81 -17.04
N THR A 55 -9.47 7.98 -17.98
CA THR A 55 -10.90 8.18 -17.70
C THR A 55 -11.57 6.94 -17.06
N ALA A 56 -12.66 7.17 -16.33
CA ALA A 56 -13.44 6.09 -15.74
C ALA A 56 -13.90 5.08 -16.81
N GLY A 57 -13.79 3.79 -16.50
CA GLY A 57 -14.09 2.72 -17.46
C GLY A 57 -12.87 2.18 -18.20
N THR A 58 -11.80 2.95 -18.33
CA THR A 58 -10.57 2.55 -19.02
C THR A 58 -9.87 1.39 -18.30
N LYS A 59 -9.36 0.44 -19.08
CA LYS A 59 -8.50 -0.64 -18.57
C LYS A 59 -7.05 -0.23 -18.66
N ILE A 60 -6.35 -0.36 -17.54
CA ILE A 60 -4.92 -0.07 -17.43
C ILE A 60 -4.17 -1.31 -16.95
N ALA A 61 -2.91 -1.45 -17.33
CA ALA A 61 -2.08 -2.56 -16.93
C ALA A 61 -0.88 -2.08 -16.11
N SER A 62 -0.61 -2.72 -14.98
CA SER A 62 0.60 -2.45 -14.22
C SER A 62 1.82 -3.14 -14.85
N LYS A 63 3.03 -2.66 -14.54
CA LYS A 63 4.30 -3.31 -14.95
C LYS A 63 4.39 -4.79 -14.52
N LYS A 64 3.63 -5.19 -13.50
CA LYS A 64 3.52 -6.59 -13.04
C LYS A 64 2.54 -7.43 -13.86
N GLY A 65 1.86 -6.83 -14.86
CA GLY A 65 0.88 -7.49 -15.70
C GLY A 65 -0.51 -7.65 -15.07
N ASP A 66 -0.76 -7.04 -13.92
CA ASP A 66 -2.11 -6.96 -13.36
C ASP A 66 -2.94 -5.94 -14.15
N THR A 67 -4.18 -6.27 -14.44
CA THR A 67 -5.11 -5.39 -15.16
C THR A 67 -6.09 -4.78 -14.17
N TYR A 68 -6.25 -3.48 -14.28
CA TYR A 68 -7.18 -2.70 -13.49
C TYR A 68 -8.17 -2.00 -14.41
N LYS A 69 -9.33 -1.65 -13.87
CA LYS A 69 -10.32 -0.78 -14.49
C LYS A 69 -10.43 0.48 -13.66
N VAL A 70 -10.32 1.65 -14.28
CA VAL A 70 -10.53 2.92 -13.61
C VAL A 70 -12.01 3.04 -13.24
N THR A 71 -12.31 3.30 -11.99
CA THR A 71 -13.68 3.35 -11.46
C THR A 71 -14.12 4.75 -11.12
N ASP A 72 -13.20 5.59 -10.67
CA ASP A 72 -13.48 6.97 -10.28
C ASP A 72 -12.24 7.84 -10.50
N THR A 73 -12.46 9.05 -11.01
CA THR A 73 -11.43 10.07 -11.26
C THR A 73 -11.75 11.41 -10.60
N SER A 74 -12.84 11.49 -9.86
CA SER A 74 -13.32 12.72 -9.22
C SER A 74 -12.49 13.14 -8.01
N GLY A 75 -11.80 12.17 -7.39
CA GLY A 75 -10.94 12.42 -6.22
C GLY A 75 -9.53 12.87 -6.59
N LYS A 76 -8.78 13.35 -5.58
CA LYS A 76 -7.34 13.71 -5.73
C LYS A 76 -6.48 12.54 -6.24
N ILE A 77 -6.86 11.33 -5.95
CA ILE A 77 -6.21 10.10 -6.41
C ILE A 77 -7.28 9.25 -7.07
N PRO A 78 -7.16 8.96 -8.37
CA PRO A 78 -8.13 8.16 -9.09
C PRO A 78 -8.20 6.74 -8.51
N GLU A 79 -9.38 6.13 -8.56
CA GLU A 79 -9.65 4.81 -8.00
C GLU A 79 -9.73 3.74 -9.08
N VAL A 80 -9.29 2.54 -8.73
CA VAL A 80 -9.30 1.40 -9.66
C VAL A 80 -9.81 0.12 -9.00
N GLU A 81 -10.43 -0.72 -9.85
CA GLU A 81 -10.80 -2.09 -9.54
C GLU A 81 -9.80 -3.05 -10.16
N LEU A 82 -9.23 -3.97 -9.37
CA LEU A 82 -8.39 -5.06 -9.89
C LEU A 82 -9.28 -6.07 -10.63
N THR A 83 -9.19 -6.10 -11.96
CA THR A 83 -10.02 -6.97 -12.80
C THR A 83 -9.36 -8.31 -13.07
N LYS A 84 -8.05 -8.32 -13.26
CA LYS A 84 -7.29 -9.55 -13.55
C LYS A 84 -5.90 -9.45 -12.96
N SER A 85 -5.47 -10.47 -12.25
CA SER A 85 -4.09 -10.54 -11.77
C SER A 85 -3.25 -11.44 -12.67
N ALA A 86 -2.07 -10.96 -13.05
CA ALA A 86 -1.05 -11.77 -13.70
C ALA A 86 -0.65 -13.00 -12.87
N ALA A 87 -0.76 -12.85 -11.55
CA ALA A 87 -0.50 -13.90 -10.57
C ALA A 87 -1.56 -15.01 -10.55
N LYS A 88 -2.68 -14.86 -11.29
CA LYS A 88 -3.84 -15.79 -11.23
C LYS A 88 -3.48 -17.25 -11.44
N LYS A 89 -2.48 -17.54 -12.25
CA LYS A 89 -2.12 -18.93 -12.59
C LYS A 89 -0.80 -19.41 -11.97
N LYS A 90 0.06 -18.53 -11.49
CA LYS A 90 1.45 -18.87 -11.12
C LYS A 90 1.80 -18.61 -9.67
N ALA A 91 1.30 -17.55 -9.04
CA ALA A 91 1.74 -17.14 -7.72
C ALA A 91 1.13 -17.94 -6.57
N LYS A 92 1.98 -18.27 -5.61
CA LYS A 92 1.57 -18.86 -4.32
C LYS A 92 1.06 -17.79 -3.35
N THR A 93 1.56 -16.58 -3.45
CA THR A 93 1.19 -15.43 -2.60
C THR A 93 0.83 -14.24 -3.49
N VAL A 94 -0.27 -13.58 -3.15
CA VAL A 94 -0.72 -12.34 -3.80
C VAL A 94 -0.95 -11.29 -2.73
N VAL A 95 -0.37 -10.12 -2.95
CA VAL A 95 -0.63 -8.93 -2.15
C VAL A 95 -1.36 -7.94 -3.05
N ILE A 96 -2.58 -7.59 -2.68
CA ILE A 96 -3.35 -6.54 -3.34
C ILE A 96 -3.00 -5.24 -2.64
N PRO A 97 -2.23 -4.34 -3.29
CA PRO A 97 -1.75 -3.13 -2.66
C PRO A 97 -2.89 -2.13 -2.44
N LYS A 98 -2.65 -1.11 -1.63
CA LYS A 98 -3.59 0.00 -1.51
C LYS A 98 -3.49 0.97 -2.70
N THR A 99 -2.32 1.08 -3.30
CA THR A 99 -2.08 1.93 -4.48
C THR A 99 -1.28 1.18 -5.54
N VAL A 100 -1.46 1.55 -6.79
CA VAL A 100 -0.67 1.07 -7.93
C VAL A 100 -0.25 2.26 -8.78
N LYS A 101 1.01 2.26 -9.25
CA LYS A 101 1.51 3.28 -10.19
C LYS A 101 1.47 2.70 -11.60
N VAL A 102 0.78 3.41 -12.51
CA VAL A 102 0.69 3.07 -13.92
C VAL A 102 0.96 4.34 -14.72
N ASP A 103 1.92 4.28 -15.64
CA ASP A 103 2.31 5.40 -16.51
C ASP A 103 2.54 6.72 -15.76
N GLY A 104 3.21 6.63 -14.61
CA GLY A 104 3.49 7.80 -13.76
C GLY A 104 2.38 8.19 -12.80
N VAL A 105 1.14 7.76 -13.04
CA VAL A 105 -0.03 8.09 -12.22
C VAL A 105 -0.20 7.08 -11.08
N ASN A 106 -0.50 7.58 -9.87
CA ASN A 106 -0.85 6.75 -8.73
C ASN A 106 -2.37 6.55 -8.70
N TYR A 107 -2.79 5.29 -8.67
CA TYR A 107 -4.19 4.90 -8.54
C TYR A 107 -4.41 4.18 -7.21
N LYS A 108 -5.51 4.50 -6.54
CA LYS A 108 -5.95 3.83 -5.32
C LYS A 108 -6.74 2.57 -5.67
N VAL A 109 -6.35 1.43 -5.14
CA VAL A 109 -7.05 0.17 -5.39
C VAL A 109 -8.14 0.00 -4.35
N THR A 110 -9.40 0.21 -4.76
CA THR A 110 -10.58 0.18 -3.88
C THR A 110 -11.46 -1.04 -4.09
N ALA A 111 -11.30 -1.74 -5.21
CA ALA A 111 -12.14 -2.88 -5.51
C ALA A 111 -11.37 -4.07 -6.11
N ILE A 112 -11.91 -5.26 -5.89
CA ILE A 112 -11.53 -6.50 -6.54
C ILE A 112 -12.72 -6.99 -7.35
N ALA A 113 -12.54 -7.18 -8.65
CA ALA A 113 -13.61 -7.58 -9.56
C ALA A 113 -14.12 -9.00 -9.30
N GLU A 114 -15.26 -9.29 -9.91
CA GLU A 114 -15.80 -10.64 -9.94
C GLU A 114 -14.80 -11.61 -10.57
N LYS A 115 -14.67 -12.78 -9.96
CA LYS A 115 -13.82 -13.89 -10.44
C LYS A 115 -12.33 -13.54 -10.65
N ALA A 116 -11.82 -12.41 -10.13
CA ALA A 116 -10.44 -11.95 -10.35
C ALA A 116 -9.38 -13.03 -10.09
N PHE A 117 -9.57 -13.87 -9.09
CA PHE A 117 -8.68 -14.98 -8.73
C PHE A 117 -9.36 -16.36 -8.77
N ALA A 118 -10.58 -16.45 -9.30
CA ALA A 118 -11.34 -17.70 -9.28
C ALA A 118 -10.56 -18.86 -9.93
N GLY A 119 -10.58 -20.01 -9.28
CA GLY A 119 -9.92 -21.23 -9.77
C GLY A 119 -8.40 -21.25 -9.65
N ASN A 120 -7.79 -20.30 -8.94
CA ASN A 120 -6.34 -20.32 -8.71
C ASN A 120 -5.97 -21.42 -7.70
N LYS A 121 -5.61 -22.59 -8.22
CA LYS A 121 -5.17 -23.73 -7.41
C LYS A 121 -3.79 -23.57 -6.78
N LYS A 122 -2.96 -22.59 -7.25
CA LYS A 122 -1.62 -22.37 -6.70
C LYS A 122 -1.59 -21.36 -5.56
N LEU A 123 -2.60 -20.51 -5.46
CA LEU A 123 -2.69 -19.46 -4.45
C LEU A 123 -2.83 -20.05 -3.04
N LYS A 124 -1.85 -19.79 -2.17
CA LYS A 124 -1.81 -20.21 -0.77
C LYS A 124 -2.11 -19.07 0.22
N THR A 125 -1.68 -17.86 -0.14
CA THR A 125 -1.80 -16.69 0.72
C THR A 125 -2.30 -15.49 -0.09
N VAL A 126 -3.23 -14.73 0.47
CA VAL A 126 -3.65 -13.44 -0.08
C VAL A 126 -3.68 -12.39 1.02
N VAL A 127 -3.17 -11.21 0.70
CA VAL A 127 -3.28 -10.01 1.54
C VAL A 127 -4.12 -8.99 0.79
N ILE A 128 -5.20 -8.55 1.40
CA ILE A 128 -6.15 -7.58 0.87
C ILE A 128 -5.84 -6.24 1.51
N GLY A 129 -5.42 -5.27 0.72
CA GLY A 129 -4.94 -3.96 1.15
C GLY A 129 -5.97 -3.13 1.92
N ALA A 130 -5.48 -2.11 2.63
CA ALA A 130 -6.26 -1.33 3.59
C ALA A 130 -7.36 -0.45 2.96
N ASP A 131 -7.26 -0.14 1.67
CA ASP A 131 -8.22 0.73 0.98
C ASP A 131 -9.29 -0.03 0.19
N ILE A 132 -9.28 -1.35 0.23
CA ILE A 132 -10.31 -2.16 -0.44
C ILE A 132 -11.67 -1.97 0.24
N GLU A 133 -12.63 -1.53 -0.55
CA GLU A 133 -14.02 -1.27 -0.14
C GLU A 133 -15.00 -2.28 -0.74
N LYS A 134 -14.63 -2.93 -1.87
CA LYS A 134 -15.48 -3.89 -2.58
C LYS A 134 -14.72 -5.15 -2.97
N ILE A 135 -15.36 -6.30 -2.82
CA ILE A 135 -14.89 -7.60 -3.32
C ILE A 135 -16.00 -8.22 -4.15
N GLY A 136 -15.74 -8.44 -5.42
CA GLY A 136 -16.70 -8.99 -6.36
C GLY A 136 -17.13 -10.42 -6.06
N ALA A 137 -18.22 -10.85 -6.68
CA ALA A 137 -18.73 -12.22 -6.54
C ALA A 137 -17.69 -13.23 -7.00
N LYS A 138 -17.57 -14.34 -6.26
CA LYS A 138 -16.65 -15.43 -6.62
C LYS A 138 -15.18 -14.99 -6.80
N ALA A 139 -14.75 -13.84 -6.25
CA ALA A 139 -13.39 -13.31 -6.44
C ALA A 139 -12.29 -14.36 -6.17
N PHE A 140 -12.42 -15.15 -5.10
CA PHE A 140 -11.49 -16.24 -4.72
C PHE A 140 -12.15 -17.63 -4.77
N TYR A 141 -13.21 -17.78 -5.55
CA TYR A 141 -13.95 -19.03 -5.67
C TYR A 141 -13.07 -20.16 -6.19
N LYS A 142 -13.15 -21.35 -5.59
CA LYS A 142 -12.34 -22.52 -5.94
C LYS A 142 -10.82 -22.31 -5.85
N CYS A 143 -10.35 -21.38 -5.01
CA CYS A 143 -8.93 -21.31 -4.62
C CYS A 143 -8.63 -22.37 -3.55
N VAL A 144 -8.64 -23.63 -3.94
CA VAL A 144 -8.65 -24.79 -3.02
C VAL A 144 -7.43 -24.89 -2.10
N ASN A 145 -6.31 -24.27 -2.47
CA ASN A 145 -5.09 -24.23 -1.68
C ASN A 145 -4.92 -22.93 -0.88
N LEU A 146 -5.89 -22.02 -0.91
CA LEU A 146 -5.81 -20.76 -0.17
C LEU A 146 -6.00 -21.00 1.33
N LYS A 147 -4.88 -21.03 2.06
CA LYS A 147 -4.81 -21.31 3.48
C LYS A 147 -4.79 -20.06 4.37
N LYS A 148 -4.30 -18.93 3.84
CA LYS A 148 -4.16 -17.69 4.60
C LYS A 148 -4.76 -16.51 3.82
N VAL A 149 -5.72 -15.85 4.44
CA VAL A 149 -6.34 -14.63 3.93
C VAL A 149 -6.16 -13.55 4.99
N THR A 150 -5.47 -12.47 4.65
CA THR A 150 -5.34 -11.31 5.54
C THR A 150 -6.13 -10.16 4.94
N ILE A 151 -7.10 -9.65 5.68
CA ILE A 151 -7.92 -8.50 5.30
C ILE A 151 -7.49 -7.32 6.16
N GLN A 152 -6.77 -6.37 5.58
CA GLN A 152 -6.26 -5.20 6.30
C GLN A 152 -7.28 -4.06 6.37
N THR A 153 -8.19 -4.01 5.41
CA THR A 153 -9.19 -2.92 5.34
C THR A 153 -10.23 -3.01 6.44
N THR A 154 -10.62 -1.86 6.97
CA THR A 154 -11.76 -1.68 7.87
C THR A 154 -13.01 -1.15 7.14
N LYS A 155 -12.88 -0.86 5.83
CA LYS A 155 -13.89 -0.19 5.00
C LYS A 155 -14.93 -1.13 4.39
N LEU A 156 -14.65 -2.45 4.35
CA LEU A 156 -15.57 -3.44 3.78
C LEU A 156 -16.91 -3.47 4.51
N LYS A 157 -17.96 -3.27 3.75
CA LYS A 157 -19.35 -3.46 4.20
C LYS A 157 -19.88 -4.81 3.71
N ALA A 158 -20.83 -5.40 4.41
CA ALA A 158 -21.42 -6.70 4.03
C ALA A 158 -22.01 -6.72 2.61
N LYS A 159 -22.62 -5.61 2.20
CA LYS A 159 -23.21 -5.45 0.85
C LYS A 159 -22.15 -5.36 -0.26
N ALA A 160 -20.96 -4.88 0.06
CA ALA A 160 -19.87 -4.70 -0.89
C ALA A 160 -19.03 -5.97 -1.12
N VAL A 161 -19.35 -7.06 -0.43
CA VAL A 161 -18.70 -8.36 -0.65
C VAL A 161 -19.67 -9.28 -1.38
N GLY A 162 -19.32 -9.65 -2.59
CA GLY A 162 -20.15 -10.45 -3.47
C GLY A 162 -20.40 -11.87 -2.98
N THR A 163 -21.42 -12.51 -3.56
CA THR A 163 -21.80 -13.89 -3.22
C THR A 163 -20.67 -14.88 -3.53
N LYS A 164 -20.47 -15.85 -2.65
CA LYS A 164 -19.46 -16.91 -2.82
C LYS A 164 -18.02 -16.39 -3.01
N ALA A 165 -17.72 -15.14 -2.56
CA ALA A 165 -16.42 -14.51 -2.76
C ALA A 165 -15.25 -15.39 -2.31
N PHE A 166 -15.39 -16.11 -1.20
CA PHE A 166 -14.40 -17.01 -0.62
C PHE A 166 -14.86 -18.48 -0.57
N ALA A 167 -15.87 -18.85 -1.35
CA ALA A 167 -16.37 -20.23 -1.30
C ALA A 167 -15.38 -21.20 -1.97
N LYS A 168 -15.32 -22.43 -1.43
CA LYS A 168 -14.43 -23.49 -1.90
C LYS A 168 -12.93 -23.14 -1.84
N ILE A 169 -12.52 -22.35 -0.86
CA ILE A 169 -11.11 -22.19 -0.47
C ILE A 169 -10.69 -23.37 0.44
N HIS A 170 -9.44 -23.40 0.90
CA HIS A 170 -8.92 -24.51 1.70
C HIS A 170 -9.76 -24.75 2.98
N LYS A 171 -10.03 -26.01 3.31
CA LYS A 171 -10.89 -26.40 4.44
C LYS A 171 -10.42 -25.88 5.80
N LYS A 172 -9.10 -25.76 6.00
CA LYS A 172 -8.47 -25.25 7.22
C LYS A 172 -7.91 -23.83 7.02
N ALA A 173 -8.51 -23.01 6.14
CA ALA A 173 -8.03 -21.64 5.92
C ALA A 173 -8.18 -20.78 7.18
N VAL A 174 -7.21 -19.90 7.40
CA VAL A 174 -7.23 -18.88 8.44
C VAL A 174 -7.45 -17.52 7.78
N VAL A 175 -8.49 -16.83 8.20
CA VAL A 175 -8.83 -15.49 7.74
C VAL A 175 -8.55 -14.52 8.87
N LYS A 176 -7.51 -13.71 8.70
CA LYS A 176 -7.14 -12.64 9.60
C LYS A 176 -7.88 -11.36 9.21
N VAL A 177 -8.47 -10.69 10.18
CA VAL A 177 -9.24 -9.47 9.99
C VAL A 177 -8.86 -8.44 11.04
N PRO A 178 -9.06 -7.12 10.83
CA PRO A 178 -8.80 -6.11 11.85
C PRO A 178 -9.57 -6.41 13.14
N LYS A 179 -8.90 -6.35 14.28
CA LYS A 179 -9.50 -6.63 15.61
C LYS A 179 -10.80 -5.86 15.81
N ALA A 180 -10.80 -4.55 15.51
CA ALA A 180 -11.97 -3.68 15.66
C ALA A 180 -13.18 -4.10 14.81
N LYS A 181 -12.98 -4.80 13.70
CA LYS A 181 -14.05 -5.26 12.79
C LYS A 181 -14.34 -6.76 12.87
N LYS A 182 -13.64 -7.50 13.71
CA LYS A 182 -13.72 -8.97 13.78
C LYS A 182 -15.16 -9.50 13.94
N LYS A 183 -15.94 -8.93 14.86
CA LYS A 183 -17.34 -9.35 15.11
C LYS A 183 -18.21 -9.15 13.87
N ALA A 184 -18.13 -7.96 13.25
CA ALA A 184 -18.87 -7.63 12.05
C ALA A 184 -18.45 -8.50 10.86
N TYR A 185 -17.14 -8.65 10.62
CA TYR A 185 -16.62 -9.43 9.50
C TYR A 185 -16.94 -10.92 9.62
N LYS A 186 -16.87 -11.48 10.83
CA LYS A 186 -17.25 -12.88 11.08
C LYS A 186 -18.70 -13.17 10.66
N LYS A 187 -19.63 -12.23 10.90
CA LYS A 187 -21.05 -12.40 10.57
C LYS A 187 -21.28 -12.58 9.07
N TRP A 188 -20.69 -11.69 8.23
CA TRP A 188 -20.94 -11.74 6.80
C TRP A 188 -19.95 -12.62 6.02
N LEU A 189 -18.70 -12.82 6.49
CA LEU A 189 -17.75 -13.74 5.87
C LEU A 189 -18.30 -15.17 5.82
N LYS A 190 -19.01 -15.59 6.87
CA LYS A 190 -19.71 -16.89 6.87
C LYS A 190 -20.69 -16.99 5.70
N LYS A 191 -21.47 -15.94 5.42
CA LYS A 191 -22.41 -15.89 4.29
C LYS A 191 -21.72 -15.82 2.92
N ARG A 192 -20.44 -15.43 2.87
CA ARG A 192 -19.63 -15.29 1.64
C ARG A 192 -18.71 -16.47 1.38
N GLY A 193 -18.85 -17.55 2.12
CA GLY A 193 -18.18 -18.83 1.87
C GLY A 193 -17.07 -19.21 2.83
N ILE A 194 -16.89 -18.46 3.94
CA ILE A 194 -16.03 -18.85 5.05
C ILE A 194 -16.88 -19.57 6.10
N GLY A 195 -16.66 -20.86 6.28
CA GLY A 195 -17.46 -21.64 7.24
C GLY A 195 -16.80 -22.97 7.57
N GLY A 196 -17.47 -23.79 8.39
CA GLY A 196 -16.97 -25.10 8.79
C GLY A 196 -15.68 -25.01 9.62
N LYS A 197 -14.65 -25.72 9.18
CA LYS A 197 -13.35 -25.81 9.89
C LYS A 197 -12.42 -24.60 9.69
N GLN A 198 -12.84 -23.59 8.94
CA GLN A 198 -12.06 -22.38 8.70
C GLN A 198 -12.11 -21.45 9.92
N LYS A 199 -10.99 -20.79 10.24
CA LYS A 199 -10.87 -19.92 11.41
C LYS A 199 -10.85 -18.44 10.99
N ILE A 200 -11.54 -17.57 11.73
CA ILE A 200 -11.48 -16.12 11.59
C ILE A 200 -10.84 -15.55 12.85
N THR A 201 -9.70 -14.92 12.70
CA THR A 201 -8.90 -14.35 13.81
C THR A 201 -8.81 -12.84 13.67
N GLY A 202 -8.65 -12.11 14.78
CA GLY A 202 -8.31 -10.69 14.79
C GLY A 202 -6.79 -10.51 14.69
N GLU A 203 -6.36 -9.50 13.98
CA GLU A 203 -4.96 -9.06 13.88
C GLU A 203 -4.84 -7.65 14.38
#